data_5588b6207baf2602128c62ad96bf40bd
#
_entry.id   5588b6207baf2602128c62ad96bf40bd
#
_cell.length_a   1.000
_cell.length_b   1.000
_cell.length_c   1.000
_cell.angle_alpha   90.00
_cell.angle_beta   90.00
_cell.angle_gamma   90.00
#
_symmetry.space_group_name_H-M   'P 1'
#
loop_
_entity.id
_entity.type
_entity.pdbx_description
1 polymer ?
#
loop_
_entity_poly.entity_id
_entity_poly.type
_entity_poly.pdbx_seq_one_letter_code
_entity_poly.pdbx_strand_id
1 'polypeptide(L)'
;MSTPDVTVTVIVHNDAERLPRAVESVRRQTHANLDIIISDDHSTDATPAVAQRLAAEDPRIRHLRLERNSGGCSAPRNRALRIARAPFLMFLDSDDELPDNAVELLLAAHREREIDFAMGAVQRVRVDNGRRSTWMPHLVAERRTLDGIQADPRLLFEHLATSKMYARAFLDRHELRFPEGIHYEDQLFSAQAYCLAKSFTIIPEPVYRWYVAPFAASEAASISNQRHKLANVRDRVHVQHLIDAFLAESGHESLREDKDHKFLKHDFRMYAGDLPYRDDAWLTSFADLVAPYLDTLTPGAFARLPRAERVVIQLIRDRRLPEARLAARGLGHGVAPRRVAADAEGRTYWGDRIPESEWSRRELDISDLELETRPFPSAQFRHEIKEITRGPGASIDLVIRTYDPGLRLPVGPRRATLLIAPGGHRLHVHFRLSPVRPGIFEGHAHLDLGTARLPLHGFAGIRHPLLRLQHQGLSHTGLLLAPLTFPTLTTRVPSHHLTVEPEGHGPGRLQVRWEPVGVTAKLIRPTVRRMARPRVKRAARLVASALN
;
A
#
# COMPACT_ATOMS: atom_id res chain seq x y z
N MET A 1 -19.40 -13.68 -38.69
CA MET A 1 -18.60 -13.80 -37.43
C MET A 1 -19.58 -14.10 -36.32
N SER A 2 -19.29 -15.05 -35.44
CA SER A 2 -20.10 -15.29 -34.22
C SER A 2 -20.10 -14.08 -33.32
N THR A 3 -21.18 -13.85 -32.57
CA THR A 3 -21.23 -12.83 -31.53
C THR A 3 -20.13 -13.09 -30.51
N PRO A 4 -19.29 -12.10 -30.13
CA PRO A 4 -18.25 -12.32 -29.12
C PRO A 4 -18.87 -12.62 -27.76
N ASP A 5 -18.22 -13.47 -26.98
CA ASP A 5 -18.68 -13.82 -25.62
C ASP A 5 -18.29 -12.76 -24.59
N VAL A 6 -17.11 -12.17 -24.72
CA VAL A 6 -16.56 -11.21 -23.77
C VAL A 6 -15.99 -9.99 -24.51
N THR A 7 -16.34 -8.78 -24.08
CA THR A 7 -15.64 -7.55 -24.45
C THR A 7 -14.59 -7.24 -23.38
N VAL A 8 -13.32 -7.15 -23.78
CA VAL A 8 -12.24 -6.67 -22.92
C VAL A 8 -11.86 -5.24 -23.36
N THR A 9 -12.00 -4.29 -22.45
CA THR A 9 -11.65 -2.89 -22.71
C THR A 9 -10.27 -2.59 -22.13
N VAL A 10 -9.32 -2.25 -22.98
CA VAL A 10 -7.99 -1.73 -22.60
C VAL A 10 -8.07 -0.20 -22.64
N ILE A 11 -7.94 0.46 -21.48
CA ILE A 11 -7.92 1.92 -21.41
C ILE A 11 -6.49 2.43 -21.47
N VAL A 12 -6.26 3.53 -22.19
CA VAL A 12 -4.92 4.07 -22.36
C VAL A 12 -4.89 5.60 -22.48
N HIS A 13 -3.87 6.22 -21.90
CA HIS A 13 -3.50 7.61 -22.12
C HIS A 13 -1.99 7.78 -22.07
N ASN A 14 -1.37 8.25 -23.18
CA ASN A 14 0.08 8.48 -23.28
C ASN A 14 0.95 7.31 -22.77
N ASP A 15 0.70 6.13 -23.33
CA ASP A 15 1.36 4.88 -22.88
C ASP A 15 1.67 3.94 -24.07
N ALA A 16 2.33 4.50 -25.08
CA ALA A 16 2.70 3.77 -26.30
C ALA A 16 3.62 2.56 -26.04
N GLU A 17 4.42 2.63 -24.96
CA GLU A 17 5.40 1.60 -24.60
C GLU A 17 4.74 0.35 -24.00
N ARG A 18 3.78 0.52 -23.07
CA ARG A 18 3.20 -0.60 -22.31
C ARG A 18 1.94 -1.16 -22.97
N LEU A 19 1.21 -0.36 -23.74
CA LEU A 19 -0.01 -0.77 -24.45
C LEU A 19 0.12 -2.09 -25.23
N PRO A 20 1.22 -2.35 -26.00
CA PRO A 20 1.36 -3.62 -26.71
C PRO A 20 1.36 -4.84 -25.79
N ARG A 21 1.97 -4.73 -24.61
CA ARG A 21 2.00 -5.80 -23.61
C ARG A 21 0.61 -6.10 -23.05
N ALA A 22 -0.15 -5.06 -22.71
CA ALA A 22 -1.51 -5.18 -22.22
C ALA A 22 -2.41 -5.86 -23.26
N VAL A 23 -2.40 -5.37 -24.50
CA VAL A 23 -3.21 -5.91 -25.61
C VAL A 23 -2.80 -7.36 -25.93
N GLU A 24 -1.50 -7.68 -25.96
CA GLU A 24 -1.02 -9.04 -26.21
C GLU A 24 -1.49 -10.00 -25.10
N SER A 25 -1.60 -9.55 -23.85
CA SER A 25 -2.17 -10.35 -22.77
C SER A 25 -3.63 -10.76 -23.01
N VAL A 26 -4.38 -9.93 -23.75
CA VAL A 26 -5.77 -10.22 -24.16
C VAL A 26 -5.79 -11.11 -25.42
N ARG A 27 -4.92 -10.85 -26.40
CA ARG A 27 -4.84 -11.64 -27.65
C ARG A 27 -4.54 -13.13 -27.40
N ARG A 28 -3.68 -13.43 -26.42
CA ARG A 28 -3.25 -14.80 -26.07
C ARG A 28 -4.15 -15.50 -25.03
N GLN A 29 -5.32 -14.94 -24.71
CA GLN A 29 -6.26 -15.61 -23.80
C GLN A 29 -6.67 -16.98 -24.38
N THR A 30 -6.80 -17.99 -23.48
CA THR A 30 -7.26 -19.34 -23.87
C THR A 30 -8.67 -19.33 -24.45
N HIS A 31 -9.51 -18.38 -24.02
CA HIS A 31 -10.81 -18.12 -24.63
C HIS A 31 -10.67 -17.10 -25.78
N ALA A 32 -10.89 -17.54 -27.03
CA ALA A 32 -10.56 -16.76 -28.23
C ALA A 32 -11.69 -15.85 -28.74
N ASN A 33 -12.98 -16.13 -28.38
CA ASN A 33 -14.13 -15.39 -28.91
C ASN A 33 -14.32 -14.05 -28.18
N LEU A 34 -13.45 -13.09 -28.48
CA LEU A 34 -13.33 -11.80 -27.81
C LEU A 34 -13.65 -10.63 -28.75
N ASP A 35 -14.19 -9.56 -28.16
CA ASP A 35 -14.24 -8.21 -28.70
C ASP A 35 -13.27 -7.35 -27.87
N ILE A 36 -12.21 -6.82 -28.45
CA ILE A 36 -11.17 -6.07 -27.77
C ILE A 36 -11.30 -4.61 -28.14
N ILE A 37 -11.51 -3.75 -27.14
CA ILE A 37 -11.61 -2.30 -27.35
C ILE A 37 -10.38 -1.64 -26.75
N ILE A 38 -9.54 -1.00 -27.56
CA ILE A 38 -8.53 -0.06 -27.08
C ILE A 38 -9.19 1.31 -26.99
N SER A 39 -9.44 1.79 -25.77
CA SER A 39 -10.07 3.08 -25.51
C SER A 39 -9.03 4.13 -25.14
N ASP A 40 -8.64 4.94 -26.11
CA ASP A 40 -7.61 5.98 -26.02
C ASP A 40 -8.22 7.31 -25.55
N ASP A 41 -7.83 7.78 -24.37
CA ASP A 41 -8.25 9.04 -23.79
C ASP A 41 -7.50 10.24 -24.39
N HIS A 42 -7.55 10.36 -25.72
CA HIS A 42 -6.96 11.46 -26.49
C HIS A 42 -5.45 11.60 -26.27
N SER A 43 -4.72 10.51 -26.41
CA SER A 43 -3.25 10.51 -26.29
C SER A 43 -2.58 11.44 -27.29
N THR A 44 -1.48 12.07 -26.87
CA THR A 44 -0.69 13.03 -27.66
C THR A 44 0.69 12.51 -28.08
N ASP A 45 1.08 11.34 -27.55
CA ASP A 45 2.30 10.63 -27.89
C ASP A 45 2.08 9.64 -29.06
N ALA A 46 2.92 8.62 -29.19
CA ALA A 46 2.79 7.56 -30.21
C ALA A 46 1.66 6.56 -29.95
N THR A 47 0.92 6.65 -28.85
CA THR A 47 -0.15 5.70 -28.47
C THR A 47 -1.20 5.48 -29.57
N PRO A 48 -1.75 6.54 -30.23
CA PRO A 48 -2.75 6.33 -31.29
C PRO A 48 -2.23 5.53 -32.47
N ALA A 49 -0.98 5.74 -32.87
CA ALA A 49 -0.35 4.99 -33.98
C ALA A 49 -0.14 3.53 -33.59
N VAL A 50 0.28 3.25 -32.35
CA VAL A 50 0.40 1.89 -31.81
C VAL A 50 -0.96 1.19 -31.77
N ALA A 51 -2.01 1.85 -31.27
CA ALA A 51 -3.37 1.30 -31.19
C ALA A 51 -3.94 0.99 -32.60
N GLN A 52 -3.73 1.86 -33.59
CA GLN A 52 -4.14 1.64 -34.98
C GLN A 52 -3.43 0.43 -35.59
N ARG A 53 -2.12 0.29 -35.37
CA ARG A 53 -1.34 -0.86 -35.83
C ARG A 53 -1.88 -2.17 -35.22
N LEU A 54 -2.08 -2.22 -33.90
CA LEU A 54 -2.62 -3.40 -33.22
C LEU A 54 -4.02 -3.77 -33.75
N ALA A 55 -4.87 -2.80 -34.03
CA ALA A 55 -6.19 -3.03 -34.63
C ALA A 55 -6.11 -3.53 -36.07
N ALA A 56 -5.09 -3.15 -36.85
CA ALA A 56 -4.86 -3.66 -38.19
C ALA A 56 -4.33 -5.11 -38.19
N GLU A 57 -3.60 -5.53 -37.14
CA GLU A 57 -3.03 -6.86 -36.98
C GLU A 57 -4.05 -7.92 -36.54
N ASP A 58 -5.12 -7.53 -35.79
CA ASP A 58 -6.11 -8.47 -35.25
C ASP A 58 -7.53 -7.91 -35.41
N PRO A 59 -8.40 -8.57 -36.20
CA PRO A 59 -9.76 -8.08 -36.50
C PRO A 59 -10.69 -8.06 -35.27
N ARG A 60 -10.31 -8.67 -34.16
CA ARG A 60 -11.03 -8.59 -32.89
C ARG A 60 -10.83 -7.25 -32.18
N ILE A 61 -9.79 -6.47 -32.57
CA ILE A 61 -9.40 -5.23 -31.93
C ILE A 61 -10.08 -4.05 -32.62
N ARG A 62 -10.72 -3.20 -31.83
CA ARG A 62 -11.29 -1.90 -32.25
C ARG A 62 -10.58 -0.78 -31.49
N HIS A 63 -10.04 0.20 -32.22
CA HIS A 63 -9.47 1.40 -31.62
C HIS A 63 -10.56 2.48 -31.53
N LEU A 64 -10.82 2.94 -30.32
CA LEU A 64 -11.72 4.04 -29.98
C LEU A 64 -10.89 5.18 -29.39
N ARG A 65 -10.85 6.33 -30.05
CA ARG A 65 -10.18 7.52 -29.53
C ARG A 65 -11.22 8.55 -29.10
N LEU A 66 -11.07 9.11 -27.90
CA LEU A 66 -11.93 10.18 -27.40
C LEU A 66 -11.57 11.50 -28.11
N GLU A 67 -12.54 12.42 -28.19
CA GLU A 67 -12.36 13.74 -28.86
C GLU A 67 -11.44 14.66 -28.05
N ARG A 68 -11.38 14.50 -26.74
CA ARG A 68 -10.53 15.27 -25.82
C ARG A 68 -10.10 14.38 -24.65
N ASN A 69 -8.99 14.75 -24.01
CA ASN A 69 -8.58 14.11 -22.76
C ASN A 69 -9.60 14.39 -21.67
N SER A 70 -10.02 13.35 -20.98
CA SER A 70 -11.02 13.42 -19.90
C SER A 70 -10.42 13.62 -18.52
N GLY A 71 -9.10 13.47 -18.39
CA GLY A 71 -8.36 13.61 -17.13
C GLY A 71 -8.44 12.40 -16.19
N GLY A 72 -9.01 11.26 -16.64
CA GLY A 72 -9.13 10.06 -15.82
C GLY A 72 -9.62 8.83 -16.57
N CYS A 73 -9.79 7.75 -15.83
CA CYS A 73 -10.14 6.44 -16.41
C CYS A 73 -11.65 6.27 -16.69
N SER A 74 -12.51 7.15 -16.18
CA SER A 74 -13.98 7.02 -16.23
C SER A 74 -14.53 7.13 -17.64
N ALA A 75 -14.23 8.24 -18.34
CA ALA A 75 -14.81 8.50 -19.65
C ALA A 75 -14.40 7.44 -20.70
N PRO A 76 -13.12 7.00 -20.80
CA PRO A 76 -12.76 5.93 -21.71
C PRO A 76 -13.44 4.59 -21.36
N ARG A 77 -13.61 4.24 -20.07
CA ARG A 77 -14.38 3.05 -19.65
C ARG A 77 -15.86 3.19 -20.01
N ASN A 78 -16.49 4.32 -19.69
CA ASN A 78 -17.90 4.57 -20.01
C ASN A 78 -18.16 4.56 -21.53
N ARG A 79 -17.24 5.11 -22.31
CA ARG A 79 -17.37 5.11 -23.76
C ARG A 79 -17.29 3.70 -24.34
N ALA A 80 -16.39 2.88 -23.83
CA ALA A 80 -16.28 1.48 -24.22
C ALA A 80 -17.52 0.67 -23.84
N LEU A 81 -18.08 0.89 -22.64
CA LEU A 81 -19.32 0.25 -22.19
C LEU A 81 -20.48 0.50 -23.19
N ARG A 82 -20.60 1.72 -23.72
CA ARG A 82 -21.66 2.06 -24.68
C ARG A 82 -21.58 1.31 -26.02
N ILE A 83 -20.38 0.92 -26.45
CA ILE A 83 -20.14 0.28 -27.74
C ILE A 83 -19.78 -1.20 -27.65
N ALA A 84 -19.67 -1.74 -26.44
CA ALA A 84 -19.43 -3.15 -26.20
C ALA A 84 -20.51 -4.03 -26.83
N ARG A 85 -20.12 -5.16 -27.42
CA ARG A 85 -21.01 -6.05 -28.18
C ARG A 85 -21.33 -7.35 -27.46
N ALA A 86 -20.42 -7.76 -26.56
CA ALA A 86 -20.53 -9.04 -25.86
C ALA A 86 -21.48 -8.97 -24.65
N PRO A 87 -22.01 -10.12 -24.22
CA PRO A 87 -22.82 -10.21 -23.00
C PRO A 87 -22.01 -10.02 -21.72
N PHE A 88 -20.69 -10.18 -21.77
CA PHE A 88 -19.80 -10.00 -20.62
C PHE A 88 -18.74 -8.94 -20.91
N LEU A 89 -18.30 -8.25 -19.87
CA LEU A 89 -17.38 -7.10 -19.92
C LEU A 89 -16.27 -7.20 -18.89
N MET A 90 -15.04 -6.86 -19.32
CA MET A 90 -13.86 -6.73 -18.46
C MET A 90 -13.12 -5.43 -18.77
N PHE A 91 -12.39 -4.91 -17.78
CA PHE A 91 -11.51 -3.74 -17.93
C PHE A 91 -10.05 -4.14 -17.70
N LEU A 92 -9.16 -3.52 -18.44
CA LEU A 92 -7.72 -3.66 -18.32
C LEU A 92 -7.05 -2.29 -18.47
N ASP A 93 -6.14 -1.94 -17.57
CA ASP A 93 -5.33 -0.73 -17.69
C ASP A 93 -4.10 -1.01 -18.58
N SER A 94 -3.63 -0.01 -19.35
CA SER A 94 -2.56 -0.19 -20.35
C SER A 94 -1.21 -0.60 -19.77
N ASP A 95 -1.01 -0.42 -18.48
CA ASP A 95 0.22 -0.76 -17.77
C ASP A 95 0.18 -2.13 -17.07
N ASP A 96 -0.94 -2.86 -17.20
CA ASP A 96 -1.21 -4.14 -16.56
C ASP A 96 -1.38 -5.30 -17.57
N GLU A 97 -1.65 -6.50 -17.08
CA GLU A 97 -1.87 -7.70 -17.91
C GLU A 97 -2.96 -8.61 -17.33
N LEU A 98 -3.63 -9.36 -18.21
CA LEU A 98 -4.41 -10.52 -17.80
C LEU A 98 -3.53 -11.80 -17.81
N PRO A 99 -3.64 -12.71 -16.81
CA PRO A 99 -3.19 -14.10 -16.94
C PRO A 99 -3.84 -14.80 -18.15
N ASP A 100 -3.16 -15.71 -18.78
CA ASP A 100 -3.57 -16.30 -20.07
C ASP A 100 -4.94 -17.01 -20.06
N ASN A 101 -5.40 -17.46 -18.90
CA ASN A 101 -6.68 -18.14 -18.69
C ASN A 101 -7.71 -17.31 -17.88
N ALA A 102 -7.47 -16.02 -17.71
CA ALA A 102 -8.32 -15.16 -16.85
C ALA A 102 -9.76 -15.08 -17.36
N VAL A 103 -9.94 -14.88 -18.68
CA VAL A 103 -11.27 -14.81 -19.30
C VAL A 103 -12.01 -16.14 -19.16
N GLU A 104 -11.34 -17.25 -19.42
CA GLU A 104 -11.92 -18.59 -19.32
C GLU A 104 -12.41 -18.91 -17.90
N LEU A 105 -11.59 -18.61 -16.89
CA LEU A 105 -11.92 -18.84 -15.48
C LEU A 105 -13.14 -18.03 -15.02
N LEU A 106 -13.19 -16.75 -15.37
CA LEU A 106 -14.32 -15.88 -15.00
C LEU A 106 -15.59 -16.25 -15.78
N LEU A 107 -15.45 -16.58 -17.08
CA LEU A 107 -16.58 -17.02 -17.90
C LEU A 107 -17.14 -18.37 -17.42
N ALA A 108 -16.29 -19.28 -16.95
CA ALA A 108 -16.72 -20.56 -16.35
C ALA A 108 -17.62 -20.31 -15.13
N ALA A 109 -17.30 -19.34 -14.27
CA ALA A 109 -18.14 -18.98 -13.12
C ALA A 109 -19.55 -18.51 -13.56
N HIS A 110 -19.64 -17.72 -14.64
CA HIS A 110 -20.94 -17.31 -15.21
C HIS A 110 -21.72 -18.46 -15.85
N ARG A 111 -21.04 -19.47 -16.39
CA ARG A 111 -21.69 -20.65 -16.98
C ARG A 111 -22.21 -21.63 -15.95
N GLU A 112 -21.57 -21.71 -14.78
CA GLU A 112 -21.98 -22.60 -13.69
C GLU A 112 -23.26 -22.13 -13.00
N ARG A 113 -23.41 -20.81 -12.88
CA ARG A 113 -24.56 -20.19 -12.21
C ARG A 113 -24.84 -18.80 -12.81
N GLU A 114 -26.11 -18.42 -12.91
CA GLU A 114 -26.50 -17.05 -13.25
C GLU A 114 -26.07 -16.11 -12.12
N ILE A 115 -25.09 -15.25 -12.43
CA ILE A 115 -24.50 -14.28 -11.51
C ILE A 115 -24.34 -12.93 -12.20
N ASP A 116 -24.37 -11.86 -11.44
CA ASP A 116 -24.25 -10.49 -11.98
C ASP A 116 -22.79 -10.15 -12.34
N PHE A 117 -21.82 -10.67 -11.58
CA PHE A 117 -20.40 -10.62 -11.93
C PHE A 117 -19.59 -11.77 -11.29
N ALA A 118 -18.45 -12.07 -11.87
CA ALA A 118 -17.43 -12.92 -11.28
C ALA A 118 -16.17 -12.09 -11.02
N MET A 119 -15.43 -12.39 -9.94
CA MET A 119 -14.15 -11.76 -9.62
C MET A 119 -13.09 -12.78 -9.24
N GLY A 120 -11.83 -12.42 -9.46
CA GLY A 120 -10.70 -13.27 -9.07
C GLY A 120 -9.59 -12.51 -8.38
N ALA A 121 -8.53 -13.23 -8.00
CA ALA A 121 -7.40 -12.64 -7.30
C ALA A 121 -6.62 -11.67 -8.19
N VAL A 122 -6.18 -10.55 -7.60
CA VAL A 122 -5.24 -9.61 -8.22
C VAL A 122 -3.83 -9.95 -7.75
N GLN A 123 -2.95 -10.24 -8.69
CA GLN A 123 -1.53 -10.47 -8.45
C GLN A 123 -0.74 -9.19 -8.66
N ARG A 124 -0.29 -8.57 -7.57
CA ARG A 124 0.64 -7.43 -7.65
C ARG A 124 2.02 -7.92 -8.05
N VAL A 125 2.60 -7.29 -9.07
CA VAL A 125 3.93 -7.59 -9.60
C VAL A 125 4.80 -6.34 -9.46
N ARG A 126 5.84 -6.41 -8.66
CA ARG A 126 6.78 -5.29 -8.53
C ARG A 126 7.66 -5.18 -9.78
N VAL A 127 7.67 -4.02 -10.43
CA VAL A 127 8.42 -3.77 -11.66
C VAL A 127 9.94 -3.88 -11.43
N ASP A 128 10.43 -3.41 -10.27
CA ASP A 128 11.85 -3.34 -9.93
C ASP A 128 12.52 -4.72 -9.70
N ASN A 129 11.77 -5.71 -9.22
CA ASN A 129 12.35 -6.99 -8.81
C ASN A 129 11.50 -8.23 -9.18
N GLY A 130 10.37 -8.02 -9.85
CA GLY A 130 9.46 -9.10 -10.25
C GLY A 130 8.77 -9.84 -9.09
N ARG A 131 8.87 -9.35 -7.85
CA ARG A 131 8.22 -9.98 -6.68
C ARG A 131 6.71 -9.93 -6.86
N ARG A 132 6.06 -11.08 -6.61
CA ARG A 132 4.62 -11.22 -6.71
C ARG A 132 3.99 -11.35 -5.33
N SER A 133 2.81 -10.74 -5.16
CA SER A 133 1.98 -10.87 -3.96
C SER A 133 0.51 -10.74 -4.36
N THR A 134 -0.38 -11.39 -3.64
CA THR A 134 -1.83 -11.25 -3.87
C THR A 134 -2.35 -10.00 -3.14
N TRP A 135 -3.16 -9.21 -3.83
CA TRP A 135 -3.91 -8.10 -3.23
C TRP A 135 -5.05 -8.65 -2.37
N MET A 136 -5.21 -8.17 -1.15
CA MET A 136 -6.27 -8.60 -0.20
C MET A 136 -6.47 -10.14 -0.19
N PRO A 137 -5.42 -10.96 0.08
CA PRO A 137 -5.47 -12.41 -0.12
C PRO A 137 -6.54 -13.10 0.73
N HIS A 138 -6.93 -12.52 1.86
CA HIS A 138 -7.97 -13.05 2.74
C HIS A 138 -9.40 -12.91 2.18
N LEU A 139 -9.62 -12.02 1.21
CA LEU A 139 -10.93 -11.84 0.56
C LEU A 139 -11.14 -12.81 -0.60
N VAL A 140 -10.05 -13.33 -1.17
CA VAL A 140 -10.05 -14.19 -2.36
C VAL A 140 -9.37 -15.55 -2.09
N ALA A 141 -9.38 -16.02 -0.84
CA ALA A 141 -8.66 -17.24 -0.44
C ALA A 141 -9.27 -18.54 -0.98
N GLU A 142 -10.58 -18.53 -1.22
CA GLU A 142 -11.36 -19.71 -1.63
C GLU A 142 -12.47 -19.33 -2.61
N ARG A 143 -12.89 -20.32 -3.41
CA ARG A 143 -14.03 -20.15 -4.32
C ARG A 143 -15.32 -20.10 -3.51
N ARG A 144 -16.12 -19.07 -3.74
CA ARG A 144 -17.42 -18.91 -3.10
C ARG A 144 -18.36 -18.06 -3.94
N THR A 145 -19.65 -18.36 -3.89
CA THR A 145 -20.69 -17.51 -4.46
C THR A 145 -21.49 -16.89 -3.31
N LEU A 146 -21.71 -15.59 -3.40
CA LEU A 146 -22.41 -14.80 -2.40
C LEU A 146 -23.70 -14.24 -2.99
N ASP A 147 -24.78 -14.29 -2.20
CA ASP A 147 -26.08 -13.71 -2.54
C ASP A 147 -26.17 -12.30 -1.93
N GLY A 148 -25.35 -11.37 -2.48
CA GLY A 148 -25.20 -10.00 -2.05
C GLY A 148 -24.00 -9.75 -1.11
N ILE A 149 -23.63 -8.48 -0.98
CA ILE A 149 -22.47 -8.05 -0.18
C ILE A 149 -22.68 -8.20 1.33
N GLN A 150 -23.92 -8.25 1.81
CA GLN A 150 -24.24 -8.41 3.23
C GLN A 150 -23.64 -9.70 3.81
N ALA A 151 -23.39 -10.71 2.97
CA ALA A 151 -22.73 -11.94 3.38
C ALA A 151 -21.25 -11.74 3.76
N ASP A 152 -20.57 -10.74 3.16
CA ASP A 152 -19.20 -10.36 3.51
C ASP A 152 -18.90 -8.88 3.21
N PRO A 153 -19.29 -7.95 4.09
CA PRO A 153 -19.08 -6.50 3.89
C PRO A 153 -17.59 -6.10 3.75
N ARG A 154 -16.65 -6.98 4.16
CA ARG A 154 -15.20 -6.74 3.98
C ARG A 154 -14.82 -6.60 2.51
N LEU A 155 -15.65 -7.08 1.57
CA LEU A 155 -15.43 -6.92 0.14
C LEU A 155 -15.43 -5.45 -0.32
N LEU A 156 -15.94 -4.51 0.48
CA LEU A 156 -15.76 -3.08 0.23
C LEU A 156 -14.29 -2.64 0.20
N PHE A 157 -13.38 -3.41 0.80
CA PHE A 157 -11.93 -3.18 0.68
C PHE A 157 -11.38 -3.54 -0.70
N GLU A 158 -12.00 -4.47 -1.41
CA GLU A 158 -11.65 -4.84 -2.79
C GLU A 158 -12.44 -3.98 -3.79
N HIS A 159 -11.91 -2.81 -4.10
CA HIS A 159 -12.58 -1.79 -4.92
C HIS A 159 -12.11 -1.73 -6.38
N LEU A 160 -11.23 -2.64 -6.81
CA LEU A 160 -10.71 -2.64 -8.19
C LEU A 160 -11.79 -3.12 -9.17
N ALA A 161 -12.16 -2.26 -10.13
CA ALA A 161 -13.10 -2.63 -11.18
C ALA A 161 -12.52 -3.62 -12.19
N THR A 162 -11.18 -3.74 -12.25
CA THR A 162 -10.45 -4.46 -13.30
C THR A 162 -10.32 -5.97 -13.07
N SER A 163 -10.47 -6.45 -11.84
CA SER A 163 -10.38 -7.90 -11.51
C SER A 163 -11.70 -8.66 -11.69
N LYS A 164 -12.65 -8.08 -12.41
CA LYS A 164 -14.03 -8.56 -12.50
C LYS A 164 -14.48 -8.73 -13.94
N MET A 165 -15.35 -9.72 -14.16
CA MET A 165 -16.15 -9.88 -15.38
C MET A 165 -17.61 -9.61 -15.01
N TYR A 166 -18.19 -8.61 -15.63
CA TYR A 166 -19.56 -8.17 -15.38
C TYR A 166 -20.50 -8.67 -16.47
N ALA A 167 -21.69 -9.16 -16.09
CA ALA A 167 -22.78 -9.34 -17.04
C ALA A 167 -23.25 -7.96 -17.55
N ARG A 168 -23.26 -7.74 -18.88
CA ARG A 168 -23.69 -6.46 -19.45
C ARG A 168 -25.11 -6.12 -19.04
N ALA A 169 -26.02 -7.11 -19.04
CA ALA A 169 -27.41 -6.92 -18.62
C ALA A 169 -27.54 -6.39 -17.18
N PHE A 170 -26.61 -6.76 -16.29
CA PHE A 170 -26.56 -6.22 -14.92
C PHE A 170 -26.15 -4.75 -14.95
N LEU A 171 -25.07 -4.42 -15.66
CA LEU A 171 -24.59 -3.02 -15.77
C LEU A 171 -25.64 -2.10 -16.41
N ASP A 172 -26.34 -2.58 -17.42
CA ASP A 172 -27.37 -1.84 -18.13
C ASP A 172 -28.65 -1.67 -17.28
N ARG A 173 -29.09 -2.73 -16.58
CA ARG A 173 -30.26 -2.71 -15.68
C ARG A 173 -30.14 -1.67 -14.58
N HIS A 174 -28.95 -1.51 -14.04
CA HIS A 174 -28.68 -0.60 -12.92
C HIS A 174 -27.99 0.70 -13.36
N GLU A 175 -27.87 0.91 -14.68
CA GLU A 175 -27.22 2.10 -15.26
C GLU A 175 -25.83 2.38 -14.68
N LEU A 176 -25.09 1.30 -14.31
CA LEU A 176 -23.79 1.41 -13.67
C LEU A 176 -22.77 2.08 -14.62
N ARG A 177 -22.26 3.21 -14.19
CA ARG A 177 -21.25 4.00 -14.91
C ARG A 177 -20.22 4.53 -13.93
N PHE A 178 -19.01 4.76 -14.43
CA PHE A 178 -17.95 5.40 -13.65
C PHE A 178 -18.23 6.90 -13.54
N PRO A 179 -18.12 7.51 -12.34
CA PRO A 179 -18.26 8.97 -12.21
C PRO A 179 -17.10 9.66 -12.94
N GLU A 180 -17.44 10.60 -13.83
CA GLU A 180 -16.44 11.32 -14.64
C GLU A 180 -15.92 12.57 -13.92
N GLY A 181 -14.66 12.98 -14.22
CA GLY A 181 -14.05 14.18 -13.68
C GLY A 181 -13.46 14.04 -12.27
N ILE A 182 -13.39 12.85 -11.73
CA ILE A 182 -12.76 12.55 -10.42
C ILE A 182 -11.83 11.34 -10.52
N HIS A 183 -10.82 11.29 -9.66
CA HIS A 183 -10.03 10.07 -9.43
C HIS A 183 -10.72 9.16 -8.41
N TYR A 184 -10.31 7.87 -8.38
CA TYR A 184 -10.88 6.83 -7.49
C TYR A 184 -12.32 6.46 -7.82
N GLU A 185 -12.71 6.67 -9.07
CA GLU A 185 -14.00 6.34 -9.66
C GLU A 185 -14.40 4.87 -9.49
N ASP A 186 -13.40 4.00 -9.42
CA ASP A 186 -13.56 2.56 -9.21
C ASP A 186 -14.17 2.24 -7.84
N GLN A 187 -13.96 3.07 -6.82
CA GLN A 187 -14.52 2.87 -5.50
C GLN A 187 -16.06 2.98 -5.49
N LEU A 188 -16.62 4.02 -6.15
CA LEU A 188 -18.07 4.13 -6.25
C LEU A 188 -18.63 3.03 -7.14
N PHE A 189 -18.03 2.80 -8.31
CA PHE A 189 -18.50 1.78 -9.24
C PHE A 189 -18.51 0.38 -8.60
N SER A 190 -17.44 0.01 -7.89
CA SER A 190 -17.36 -1.28 -7.22
C SER A 190 -18.33 -1.37 -6.04
N ALA A 191 -18.51 -0.32 -5.25
CA ALA A 191 -19.49 -0.29 -4.17
C ALA A 191 -20.92 -0.51 -4.71
N GLN A 192 -21.27 0.21 -5.80
CA GLN A 192 -22.55 0.02 -6.49
C GLN A 192 -22.71 -1.40 -7.03
N ALA A 193 -21.68 -1.94 -7.68
CA ALA A 193 -21.73 -3.30 -8.20
C ALA A 193 -21.94 -4.34 -7.09
N TYR A 194 -21.25 -4.22 -5.98
CA TYR A 194 -21.42 -5.13 -4.84
C TYR A 194 -22.80 -5.01 -4.18
N CYS A 195 -23.31 -3.80 -4.00
CA CYS A 195 -24.60 -3.57 -3.35
C CYS A 195 -25.79 -4.00 -4.22
N LEU A 196 -25.72 -3.77 -5.53
CA LEU A 196 -26.82 -4.02 -6.46
C LEU A 196 -26.83 -5.44 -7.02
N ALA A 197 -25.73 -6.18 -6.91
CA ALA A 197 -25.66 -7.56 -7.37
C ALA A 197 -26.52 -8.46 -6.50
N LYS A 198 -27.38 -9.26 -7.15
CA LYS A 198 -28.15 -10.32 -6.50
C LYS A 198 -27.24 -11.47 -6.08
N SER A 199 -26.30 -11.83 -6.95
CA SER A 199 -25.28 -12.82 -6.63
C SER A 199 -24.01 -12.59 -7.45
N PHE A 200 -22.87 -12.98 -6.89
CA PHE A 200 -21.57 -12.93 -7.56
C PHE A 200 -20.63 -14.03 -7.05
N THR A 201 -19.69 -14.44 -7.89
CA THR A 201 -18.71 -15.51 -7.56
C THR A 201 -17.33 -14.95 -7.40
N ILE A 202 -16.64 -15.37 -6.34
CA ILE A 202 -15.21 -15.10 -6.09
C ILE A 202 -14.43 -16.38 -6.40
N ILE A 203 -13.33 -16.25 -7.15
CA ILE A 203 -12.41 -17.35 -7.43
C ILE A 203 -11.01 -17.03 -6.90
N PRO A 204 -10.26 -18.00 -6.36
CA PRO A 204 -8.94 -17.76 -5.79
C PRO A 204 -7.83 -17.61 -6.83
N GLU A 205 -8.10 -17.96 -8.09
CA GLU A 205 -7.14 -17.89 -9.18
C GLU A 205 -6.85 -16.43 -9.55
N PRO A 206 -5.57 -16.12 -9.90
CA PRO A 206 -5.23 -14.80 -10.40
C PRO A 206 -5.88 -14.53 -11.76
N VAL A 207 -6.63 -13.45 -11.87
CA VAL A 207 -7.26 -12.99 -13.12
C VAL A 207 -6.75 -11.64 -13.60
N TYR A 208 -5.93 -10.98 -12.79
CA TYR A 208 -5.35 -9.67 -13.09
C TYR A 208 -3.93 -9.56 -12.54
N ARG A 209 -2.98 -9.04 -13.33
CA ARG A 209 -1.61 -8.73 -12.91
C ARG A 209 -1.43 -7.23 -12.86
N TRP A 210 -1.40 -6.72 -11.64
CA TRP A 210 -1.19 -5.30 -11.37
C TRP A 210 0.30 -5.00 -11.20
N TYR A 211 0.88 -4.24 -12.15
CA TYR A 211 2.28 -3.86 -12.11
C TYR A 211 2.47 -2.60 -11.28
N VAL A 212 3.17 -2.72 -10.16
CA VAL A 212 3.44 -1.63 -9.24
C VAL A 212 4.90 -1.18 -9.34
N ALA A 213 5.08 0.08 -9.73
CA ALA A 213 6.40 0.71 -9.73
C ALA A 213 6.79 1.12 -8.30
N PRO A 214 8.11 1.16 -7.97
CA PRO A 214 8.58 1.84 -6.77
C PRO A 214 8.14 3.30 -6.80
N PHE A 215 7.93 3.87 -5.60
CA PHE A 215 7.55 5.28 -5.47
C PHE A 215 8.60 6.15 -6.16
N ALA A 216 8.28 6.64 -7.35
CA ALA A 216 9.05 7.66 -8.03
C ALA A 216 8.41 9.02 -7.71
N ALA A 217 9.21 9.96 -7.24
CA ALA A 217 8.79 11.35 -7.03
C ALA A 217 8.53 12.10 -8.36
N SER A 218 8.44 11.40 -9.49
CA SER A 218 8.27 11.98 -10.81
C SER A 218 6.80 12.33 -11.08
N GLU A 219 6.57 13.37 -11.88
CA GLU A 219 5.23 13.80 -12.34
C GLU A 219 4.49 12.72 -13.15
N ALA A 220 5.21 11.76 -13.71
CA ALA A 220 4.67 10.59 -14.40
C ALA A 220 4.18 9.47 -13.46
N ALA A 221 4.15 9.71 -12.14
CA ALA A 221 3.67 8.73 -11.18
C ALA A 221 2.18 8.41 -11.40
N SER A 222 1.80 7.14 -11.23
CA SER A 222 0.40 6.73 -11.26
C SER A 222 -0.46 7.56 -10.30
N ILE A 223 -1.75 7.67 -10.53
CA ILE A 223 -2.72 8.41 -9.71
C ILE A 223 -2.54 8.07 -8.22
N SER A 224 -2.35 6.80 -7.90
CA SER A 224 -2.15 6.30 -6.54
C SER A 224 -0.86 6.84 -5.86
N ASN A 225 0.14 7.24 -6.64
CA ASN A 225 1.40 7.79 -6.14
C ASN A 225 1.38 9.32 -5.97
N GLN A 226 0.32 10.01 -6.44
CA GLN A 226 0.17 11.48 -6.37
C GLN A 226 -0.43 11.97 -5.05
N ARG A 227 -0.30 11.23 -3.96
CA ARG A 227 -0.86 11.57 -2.62
C ARG A 227 -0.33 12.89 -2.02
N HIS A 228 0.73 13.46 -2.58
CA HIS A 228 1.22 14.79 -2.22
C HIS A 228 0.33 15.92 -2.74
N LYS A 229 -0.51 15.67 -3.74
CA LYS A 229 -1.42 16.67 -4.31
C LYS A 229 -2.72 16.73 -3.50
N LEU A 230 -3.13 17.92 -3.08
CA LEU A 230 -4.40 18.11 -2.36
C LEU A 230 -5.63 17.76 -3.21
N ALA A 231 -5.55 17.89 -4.52
CA ALA A 231 -6.60 17.42 -5.43
C ALA A 231 -6.86 15.92 -5.26
N ASN A 232 -5.80 15.11 -5.06
CA ASN A 232 -5.92 13.67 -4.80
C ASN A 232 -6.67 13.36 -3.50
N VAL A 233 -6.45 14.17 -2.45
CA VAL A 233 -7.20 14.07 -1.18
C VAL A 233 -8.66 14.46 -1.38
N ARG A 234 -8.91 15.56 -2.12
CA ARG A 234 -10.27 16.06 -2.39
C ARG A 234 -11.10 15.02 -3.14
N ASP A 235 -10.55 14.44 -4.21
CA ASP A 235 -11.25 13.42 -4.99
C ASP A 235 -11.56 12.18 -4.14
N ARG A 236 -10.63 11.79 -3.26
CA ARG A 236 -10.85 10.65 -2.36
C ARG A 236 -11.95 10.90 -1.34
N VAL A 237 -12.03 12.10 -0.77
CA VAL A 237 -13.13 12.48 0.13
C VAL A 237 -14.44 12.61 -0.65
N HIS A 238 -14.39 13.20 -1.84
CA HIS A 238 -15.58 13.39 -2.69
C HIS A 238 -16.21 12.04 -3.07
N VAL A 239 -15.42 11.06 -3.49
CA VAL A 239 -15.95 9.74 -3.83
C VAL A 239 -16.60 9.05 -2.63
N GLN A 240 -16.12 9.31 -1.41
CA GLN A 240 -16.78 8.76 -0.21
C GLN A 240 -18.16 9.40 0.01
N HIS A 241 -18.32 10.70 -0.22
CA HIS A 241 -19.64 11.34 -0.16
C HIS A 241 -20.60 10.75 -1.21
N LEU A 242 -20.11 10.45 -2.42
CA LEU A 242 -20.92 9.79 -3.44
C LEU A 242 -21.35 8.38 -3.01
N ILE A 243 -20.46 7.62 -2.37
CA ILE A 243 -20.79 6.29 -1.83
C ILE A 243 -21.81 6.43 -0.68
N ASP A 244 -21.66 7.42 0.20
CA ASP A 244 -22.59 7.68 1.30
C ASP A 244 -24.01 7.98 0.79
N ALA A 245 -24.12 8.86 -0.21
CA ALA A 245 -25.37 9.19 -0.84
C ALA A 245 -26.01 7.93 -1.49
N PHE A 246 -25.21 7.17 -2.25
CA PHE A 246 -25.66 5.94 -2.88
C PHE A 246 -26.19 4.92 -1.83
N LEU A 247 -25.48 4.69 -0.72
CA LEU A 247 -25.92 3.75 0.32
C LEU A 247 -27.25 4.17 0.94
N ALA A 248 -27.44 5.48 1.18
CA ALA A 248 -28.70 6.03 1.71
C ALA A 248 -29.86 5.89 0.71
N GLU A 249 -29.63 6.26 -0.56
CA GLU A 249 -30.66 6.23 -1.59
C GLU A 249 -31.08 4.83 -2.03
N SER A 250 -30.13 3.86 -1.96
CA SER A 250 -30.37 2.48 -2.39
C SER A 250 -30.81 1.54 -1.27
N GLY A 251 -31.00 2.03 -0.03
CA GLY A 251 -31.43 1.22 1.11
C GLY A 251 -30.32 0.32 1.69
N HIS A 252 -29.05 0.66 1.46
CA HIS A 252 -27.88 -0.09 1.94
C HIS A 252 -27.20 0.58 3.14
N GLU A 253 -27.89 1.39 3.92
CA GLU A 253 -27.38 2.10 5.10
C GLU A 253 -26.70 1.19 6.13
N SER A 254 -27.14 -0.07 6.23
CA SER A 254 -26.52 -1.08 7.11
C SER A 254 -25.03 -1.31 6.82
N LEU A 255 -24.54 -1.00 5.62
CA LEU A 255 -23.14 -1.10 5.23
C LEU A 255 -22.33 0.15 5.57
N ARG A 256 -22.95 1.21 6.11
CA ARG A 256 -22.31 2.48 6.38
C ARG A 256 -21.12 2.33 7.31
N GLU A 257 -21.24 1.57 8.39
CA GLU A 257 -20.14 1.36 9.33
C GLU A 257 -18.95 0.62 8.69
N ASP A 258 -19.21 -0.41 7.88
CA ASP A 258 -18.14 -1.14 7.19
C ASP A 258 -17.43 -0.27 6.14
N LYS A 259 -18.17 0.55 5.40
CA LYS A 259 -17.62 1.52 4.45
C LYS A 259 -16.78 2.59 5.19
N ASP A 260 -17.27 3.11 6.30
CA ASP A 260 -16.54 4.07 7.12
C ASP A 260 -15.25 3.47 7.69
N HIS A 261 -15.32 2.22 8.16
CA HIS A 261 -14.14 1.49 8.61
C HIS A 261 -13.14 1.28 7.47
N LYS A 262 -13.59 0.93 6.26
CA LYS A 262 -12.73 0.82 5.07
C LYS A 262 -12.05 2.14 4.75
N PHE A 263 -12.79 3.26 4.77
CA PHE A 263 -12.21 4.57 4.54
C PHE A 263 -11.08 4.87 5.55
N LEU A 264 -11.34 4.70 6.83
CA LEU A 264 -10.38 4.97 7.89
C LEU A 264 -9.15 4.04 7.80
N LYS A 265 -9.40 2.75 7.66
CA LYS A 265 -8.36 1.70 7.69
C LYS A 265 -7.50 1.66 6.44
N HIS A 266 -8.05 2.00 5.30
CA HIS A 266 -7.36 1.94 4.00
C HIS A 266 -7.07 3.33 3.44
N ASP A 267 -8.10 4.12 3.13
CA ASP A 267 -7.95 5.36 2.37
C ASP A 267 -7.27 6.46 3.17
N PHE A 268 -7.80 6.77 4.35
CA PHE A 268 -7.25 7.78 5.25
C PHE A 268 -5.84 7.39 5.73
N ARG A 269 -5.63 6.12 6.07
CA ARG A 269 -4.37 5.63 6.60
C ARG A 269 -3.18 5.86 5.66
N MET A 270 -3.41 5.81 4.34
CA MET A 270 -2.34 6.10 3.36
C MET A 270 -1.83 7.52 3.48
N TYR A 271 -2.72 8.52 3.62
CA TYR A 271 -2.33 9.91 3.84
C TYR A 271 -1.75 10.13 5.23
N ALA A 272 -2.36 9.53 6.25
CA ALA A 272 -1.87 9.61 7.62
C ALA A 272 -0.42 9.11 7.75
N GLY A 273 -0.06 8.07 7.00
CA GLY A 273 1.32 7.57 6.92
C GLY A 273 2.32 8.57 6.32
N ASP A 274 1.84 9.47 5.47
CA ASP A 274 2.66 10.50 4.80
C ASP A 274 2.81 11.79 5.62
N LEU A 275 1.96 12.03 6.66
CA LEU A 275 1.96 13.26 7.46
C LEU A 275 3.35 13.65 8.02
N PRO A 276 4.20 12.71 8.48
CA PRO A 276 5.54 13.04 8.97
C PRO A 276 6.44 13.78 7.97
N TYR A 277 6.13 13.67 6.68
CA TYR A 277 6.95 14.14 5.55
C TYR A 277 6.33 15.31 4.80
N ARG A 278 5.17 15.81 5.26
CA ARG A 278 4.45 16.95 4.68
C ARG A 278 4.80 18.23 5.44
N ASP A 279 4.78 19.36 4.73
CA ASP A 279 4.94 20.68 5.35
C ASP A 279 3.66 21.12 6.11
N ASP A 280 3.73 22.23 6.84
CA ASP A 280 2.63 22.71 7.66
C ASP A 280 1.47 23.21 6.82
N ALA A 281 1.73 23.83 5.67
CA ALA A 281 0.69 24.32 4.77
C ALA A 281 -0.14 23.17 4.19
N TRP A 282 0.54 22.10 3.75
CA TRP A 282 -0.12 20.88 3.28
C TRP A 282 -0.96 20.24 4.40
N LEU A 283 -0.40 20.13 5.63
CA LEU A 283 -1.11 19.56 6.77
C LEU A 283 -2.40 20.32 7.08
N THR A 284 -2.33 21.65 7.10
CA THR A 284 -3.49 22.50 7.35
C THR A 284 -4.56 22.26 6.30
N SER A 285 -4.19 22.33 5.03
CA SER A 285 -5.13 22.11 3.93
C SER A 285 -5.69 20.69 3.91
N PHE A 286 -4.87 19.67 4.25
CA PHE A 286 -5.32 18.30 4.40
C PHE A 286 -6.37 18.16 5.51
N ALA A 287 -6.12 18.76 6.68
CA ALA A 287 -7.06 18.72 7.78
C ALA A 287 -8.36 19.48 7.45
N ASP A 288 -8.29 20.58 6.69
CA ASP A 288 -9.47 21.32 6.21
C ASP A 288 -10.35 20.47 5.29
N LEU A 289 -9.72 19.63 4.46
CA LEU A 289 -10.43 18.74 3.55
C LEU A 289 -11.04 17.53 4.26
N VAL A 290 -10.31 16.92 5.21
CA VAL A 290 -10.73 15.62 5.76
C VAL A 290 -11.50 15.70 7.07
N ALA A 291 -11.25 16.71 7.93
CA ALA A 291 -11.89 16.77 9.24
C ALA A 291 -13.41 16.87 9.17
N PRO A 292 -14.02 17.67 8.28
CA PRO A 292 -15.48 17.68 8.13
C PRO A 292 -16.07 16.31 7.79
N TYR A 293 -15.37 15.55 6.96
CA TYR A 293 -15.79 14.19 6.60
C TYR A 293 -15.60 13.21 7.76
N LEU A 294 -14.48 13.31 8.51
CA LEU A 294 -14.24 12.48 9.69
C LEU A 294 -15.34 12.65 10.76
N ASP A 295 -15.96 13.84 10.83
CA ASP A 295 -17.05 14.12 11.78
C ASP A 295 -18.38 13.46 11.38
N THR A 296 -18.54 13.04 10.14
CA THR A 296 -19.76 12.34 9.65
C THR A 296 -19.68 10.82 9.82
N LEU A 297 -18.51 10.27 10.18
CA LEU A 297 -18.29 8.84 10.24
C LEU A 297 -18.90 8.21 11.50
N THR A 298 -19.29 6.95 11.38
CA THR A 298 -19.93 6.20 12.46
C THR A 298 -18.97 5.90 13.62
N PRO A 299 -19.39 6.02 14.88
CA PRO A 299 -18.56 5.71 16.04
C PRO A 299 -18.01 4.27 16.04
N GLY A 300 -18.78 3.30 15.55
CA GLY A 300 -18.38 1.90 15.45
C GLY A 300 -17.18 1.69 14.54
N ALA A 301 -17.10 2.44 13.44
CA ALA A 301 -15.96 2.39 12.53
C ALA A 301 -14.64 2.78 13.21
N PHE A 302 -14.65 3.81 14.07
CA PHE A 302 -13.48 4.21 14.87
C PHE A 302 -13.10 3.15 15.90
N ALA A 303 -14.08 2.56 16.59
CA ALA A 303 -13.82 1.56 17.62
C ALA A 303 -13.07 0.31 17.09
N ARG A 304 -13.23 0.00 15.81
CA ARG A 304 -12.56 -1.12 15.11
C ARG A 304 -11.09 -0.82 14.76
N LEU A 305 -10.62 0.41 14.92
CA LEU A 305 -9.24 0.78 14.58
C LEU A 305 -8.27 0.51 15.73
N PRO A 306 -7.00 0.19 15.42
CA PRO A 306 -5.93 0.20 16.41
C PRO A 306 -5.78 1.58 17.08
N ARG A 307 -5.40 1.61 18.35
CA ARG A 307 -5.23 2.83 19.14
C ARG A 307 -4.39 3.90 18.44
N ALA A 308 -3.26 3.52 17.84
CA ALA A 308 -2.38 4.46 17.15
C ALA A 308 -3.08 5.20 15.98
N GLU A 309 -3.94 4.53 15.25
CA GLU A 309 -4.72 5.12 14.15
C GLU A 309 -5.78 6.09 14.70
N ARG A 310 -6.51 5.70 15.75
CA ARG A 310 -7.51 6.54 16.42
C ARG A 310 -6.91 7.82 16.97
N VAL A 311 -5.73 7.74 17.60
CA VAL A 311 -4.98 8.90 18.10
C VAL A 311 -4.69 9.90 16.97
N VAL A 312 -4.17 9.43 15.82
CA VAL A 312 -3.86 10.31 14.68
C VAL A 312 -5.10 11.00 14.16
N ILE A 313 -6.20 10.25 13.99
CA ILE A 313 -7.47 10.78 13.52
C ILE A 313 -7.99 11.85 14.46
N GLN A 314 -7.99 11.57 15.77
CA GLN A 314 -8.50 12.50 16.76
C GLN A 314 -7.68 13.79 16.83
N LEU A 315 -6.35 13.69 16.72
CA LEU A 315 -5.50 14.88 16.70
C LEU A 315 -5.73 15.76 15.46
N ILE A 316 -6.10 15.17 14.31
CA ILE A 316 -6.49 15.92 13.12
C ILE A 316 -7.86 16.61 13.35
N ARG A 317 -8.84 15.91 13.91
CA ARG A 317 -10.15 16.49 14.26
C ARG A 317 -10.01 17.65 15.25
N ASP A 318 -9.16 17.49 16.26
CA ASP A 318 -8.86 18.53 17.25
C ASP A 318 -7.93 19.64 16.71
N ARG A 319 -7.55 19.61 15.43
CA ARG A 319 -6.61 20.57 14.80
C ARG A 319 -5.25 20.65 15.50
N ARG A 320 -4.84 19.60 16.19
CA ARG A 320 -3.53 19.45 16.83
C ARG A 320 -2.51 18.89 15.84
N LEU A 321 -2.26 19.63 14.75
CA LEU A 321 -1.55 19.13 13.56
C LEU A 321 -0.07 18.79 13.81
N PRO A 322 0.72 19.57 14.58
CA PRO A 322 2.09 19.17 14.93
C PRO A 322 2.14 17.84 15.68
N GLU A 323 1.15 17.61 16.56
CA GLU A 323 1.03 16.38 17.33
C GLU A 323 0.52 15.23 16.47
N ALA A 324 -0.43 15.46 15.55
CA ALA A 324 -0.87 14.47 14.57
C ALA A 324 0.30 13.99 13.70
N ARG A 325 1.16 14.91 13.24
CA ARG A 325 2.40 14.57 12.51
C ARG A 325 3.31 13.69 13.35
N LEU A 326 3.45 14.00 14.63
CA LEU A 326 4.28 13.22 15.54
C LEU A 326 3.68 11.83 15.79
N ALA A 327 2.37 11.73 16.04
CA ALA A 327 1.64 10.48 16.24
C ALA A 327 1.71 9.57 15.00
N ALA A 328 1.58 10.17 13.82
CA ALA A 328 1.62 9.44 12.54
C ALA A 328 2.93 8.68 12.32
N ARG A 329 4.05 9.08 12.94
CA ARG A 329 5.30 8.31 12.93
C ARG A 329 5.15 6.93 13.57
N GLY A 330 4.13 6.71 14.40
CA GLY A 330 3.80 5.42 15.01
C GLY A 330 3.04 4.46 14.11
N LEU A 331 2.44 4.95 13.02
CA LEU A 331 1.60 4.12 12.17
C LEU A 331 2.41 3.03 11.45
N GLY A 332 2.01 1.78 11.66
CA GLY A 332 2.67 0.61 11.06
C GLY A 332 3.92 0.11 11.78
N HIS A 333 4.41 0.81 12.82
CA HIS A 333 5.66 0.48 13.52
C HIS A 333 5.52 0.48 15.05
N GLY A 334 4.30 0.47 15.56
CA GLY A 334 3.96 0.24 16.97
C GLY A 334 3.95 1.48 17.85
N VAL A 335 4.94 2.39 17.82
CA VAL A 335 5.02 3.49 18.79
C VAL A 335 5.46 4.79 18.15
N ALA A 336 4.70 5.84 18.45
CA ALA A 336 5.09 7.20 18.14
C ALA A 336 5.93 7.79 19.29
N PRO A 337 6.88 8.70 18.96
CA PRO A 337 7.44 9.57 19.98
C PRO A 337 6.28 10.36 20.61
N ARG A 338 6.23 10.39 21.94
CA ARG A 338 5.08 10.98 22.60
C ARG A 338 5.46 12.04 23.62
N ARG A 339 4.55 12.98 23.79
CA ARG A 339 4.32 13.69 25.03
C ARG A 339 3.11 13.07 25.72
N VAL A 340 3.08 13.04 27.03
CA VAL A 340 2.02 12.46 27.84
C VAL A 340 1.57 13.46 28.86
N ALA A 341 0.27 13.68 28.93
CA ALA A 341 -0.37 14.30 30.08
C ALA A 341 -1.03 13.21 30.93
N ALA A 342 -1.01 13.36 32.24
CA ALA A 342 -1.74 12.49 33.17
C ALA A 342 -2.77 13.32 33.94
N ASP A 343 -3.97 12.74 34.16
CA ASP A 343 -4.97 13.32 35.03
C ASP A 343 -4.77 12.92 36.52
N ALA A 344 -5.59 13.44 37.39
CA ALA A 344 -5.54 13.16 38.81
C ALA A 344 -5.84 11.69 39.16
N GLU A 345 -6.56 10.98 38.27
CA GLU A 345 -6.92 9.57 38.38
C GLU A 345 -5.82 8.65 37.82
N GLY A 346 -4.71 9.22 37.31
CA GLY A 346 -3.56 8.49 36.77
C GLY A 346 -3.77 7.98 35.34
N ARG A 347 -4.84 8.38 34.66
CA ARG A 347 -5.01 8.07 33.23
C ARG A 347 -4.04 8.88 32.40
N THR A 348 -3.43 8.25 31.42
CA THR A 348 -2.44 8.88 30.55
C THR A 348 -3.00 9.13 29.16
N TYR A 349 -2.80 10.35 28.67
CA TYR A 349 -3.29 10.82 27.38
C TYR A 349 -2.15 11.11 26.42
N TRP A 350 -2.36 10.85 25.16
CA TRP A 350 -1.41 11.20 24.12
C TRP A 350 -1.39 12.72 23.90
N GLY A 351 -0.23 13.36 24.10
CA GLY A 351 -0.05 14.80 23.98
C GLY A 351 0.48 15.43 25.26
N ASP A 352 0.64 16.76 25.27
CA ASP A 352 1.20 17.54 26.37
C ASP A 352 0.13 18.18 27.29
N ARG A 353 -1.14 17.95 26.98
CA ARG A 353 -2.29 18.42 27.77
C ARG A 353 -3.39 17.37 27.85
N ILE A 354 -4.14 17.40 28.92
CA ILE A 354 -5.34 16.58 29.10
C ILE A 354 -6.40 17.06 28.09
N PRO A 355 -7.03 16.15 27.32
CA PRO A 355 -8.09 16.54 26.39
C PRO A 355 -9.32 17.10 27.11
N GLU A 356 -9.97 18.11 26.50
CA GLU A 356 -11.11 18.78 27.11
C GLU A 356 -12.43 17.99 26.92
N SER A 357 -12.68 17.52 25.68
CA SER A 357 -13.92 16.78 25.38
C SER A 357 -13.85 15.33 25.84
N GLU A 358 -14.99 14.76 26.20
CA GLU A 358 -15.10 13.33 26.57
C GLU A 358 -14.68 12.43 25.41
N TRP A 359 -15.05 12.78 24.18
CA TRP A 359 -14.65 12.05 22.98
C TRP A 359 -13.13 12.05 22.80
N SER A 360 -12.48 13.23 22.86
CA SER A 360 -11.01 13.33 22.75
C SER A 360 -10.32 12.59 23.89
N ARG A 361 -10.86 12.61 25.11
CA ARG A 361 -10.33 11.81 26.24
C ARG A 361 -10.35 10.33 25.91
N ARG A 362 -11.47 9.80 25.43
CA ARG A 362 -11.59 8.39 25.06
C ARG A 362 -10.60 7.98 23.97
N GLU A 363 -10.46 8.79 22.92
CA GLU A 363 -9.62 8.45 21.77
C GLU A 363 -8.12 8.68 22.01
N LEU A 364 -7.77 9.63 22.87
CA LEU A 364 -6.38 9.94 23.22
C LEU A 364 -5.89 9.25 24.50
N ASP A 365 -6.76 8.54 25.23
CA ASP A 365 -6.38 7.71 26.37
C ASP A 365 -5.51 6.55 25.90
N ILE A 366 -4.30 6.46 26.45
CA ILE A 366 -3.29 5.43 26.16
C ILE A 366 -2.84 4.68 27.41
N SER A 367 -3.62 4.77 28.48
CA SER A 367 -3.31 4.12 29.76
C SER A 367 -3.15 2.60 29.63
N ASP A 368 -3.95 1.99 28.73
CA ASP A 368 -3.90 0.56 28.40
C ASP A 368 -2.61 0.10 27.72
N LEU A 369 -1.80 1.03 27.23
CA LEU A 369 -0.51 0.66 26.60
C LEU A 369 0.59 0.35 27.64
N GLU A 370 0.39 0.70 28.91
CA GLU A 370 1.33 0.42 30.04
C GLU A 370 2.79 0.72 29.70
N LEU A 371 3.05 1.80 28.95
CA LEU A 371 4.36 2.04 28.33
C LEU A 371 5.49 2.19 29.36
N GLU A 372 5.16 2.66 30.56
CA GLU A 372 6.10 2.90 31.64
C GLU A 372 6.43 1.64 32.45
N THR A 373 5.53 0.67 32.45
CA THR A 373 5.63 -0.55 33.29
C THR A 373 6.05 -1.79 32.54
N ARG A 374 5.98 -1.81 31.20
CA ARG A 374 6.39 -2.97 30.39
C ARG A 374 7.83 -3.39 30.68
N PRO A 375 8.13 -4.70 30.69
CA PRO A 375 9.50 -5.19 30.83
C PRO A 375 10.42 -4.61 29.75
N PHE A 376 11.66 -4.25 30.08
CA PHE A 376 12.60 -3.62 29.15
C PHE A 376 12.78 -4.37 27.82
N PRO A 377 12.85 -5.70 27.75
CA PRO A 377 12.94 -6.43 26.48
C PRO A 377 11.74 -6.23 25.57
N SER A 378 10.54 -6.02 26.14
CA SER A 378 9.29 -5.77 25.42
C SER A 378 8.88 -4.29 25.38
N ALA A 379 9.71 -3.40 25.93
CA ALA A 379 9.49 -1.97 25.88
C ALA A 379 9.42 -1.49 24.42
N GLN A 380 8.58 -0.51 24.18
CA GLN A 380 8.33 -0.03 22.84
C GLN A 380 9.27 1.14 22.51
N PHE A 381 10.44 0.84 21.98
CA PHE A 381 11.35 1.84 21.43
C PHE A 381 11.15 1.97 19.92
N ARG A 382 11.38 3.18 19.40
CA ARG A 382 11.42 3.42 17.96
C ARG A 382 12.79 3.97 17.58
N HIS A 383 13.41 3.37 16.57
CA HIS A 383 14.71 3.76 16.09
C HIS A 383 14.59 4.27 14.64
N GLU A 384 15.03 5.50 14.40
CA GLU A 384 14.99 6.12 13.07
C GLU A 384 16.37 6.63 12.67
N ILE A 385 16.68 6.53 11.38
CA ILE A 385 17.79 7.29 10.81
C ILE A 385 17.31 8.72 10.57
N LYS A 386 17.98 9.68 11.17
CA LYS A 386 17.77 11.10 10.95
C LYS A 386 18.55 11.60 9.74
N GLU A 387 19.80 11.19 9.66
CA GLU A 387 20.73 11.60 8.61
C GLU A 387 21.59 10.43 8.18
N ILE A 388 21.96 10.41 6.92
CA ILE A 388 22.93 9.50 6.36
C ILE A 388 23.88 10.27 5.46
N THR A 389 25.17 10.05 5.64
CA THR A 389 26.21 10.64 4.80
C THR A 389 27.18 9.57 4.33
N ARG A 390 27.72 9.75 3.12
CA ARG A 390 28.78 8.90 2.61
C ARG A 390 30.10 9.37 3.19
N GLY A 391 30.78 8.49 3.88
CA GLY A 391 32.15 8.72 4.37
C GLY A 391 33.23 8.35 3.33
N PRO A 392 34.49 8.47 3.69
CA PRO A 392 35.62 8.08 2.83
C PRO A 392 35.55 6.59 2.47
N GLY A 393 35.97 6.27 1.23
CA GLY A 393 36.02 4.88 0.76
C GLY A 393 34.62 4.20 0.73
N ALA A 394 34.49 3.08 1.42
CA ALA A 394 33.25 2.31 1.53
C ALA A 394 32.57 2.51 2.90
N SER A 395 32.68 3.69 3.50
CA SER A 395 32.04 3.96 4.80
C SER A 395 30.75 4.79 4.67
N ILE A 396 29.88 4.65 5.67
CA ILE A 396 28.62 5.37 5.81
C ILE A 396 28.50 5.85 7.25
N ASP A 397 28.17 7.12 7.42
CA ASP A 397 27.86 7.71 8.71
C ASP A 397 26.35 7.87 8.88
N LEU A 398 25.83 7.40 10.00
CA LEU A 398 24.42 7.44 10.35
C LEU A 398 24.21 8.28 11.62
N VAL A 399 23.28 9.23 11.57
CA VAL A 399 22.69 9.81 12.79
C VAL A 399 21.41 9.04 13.11
N ILE A 400 21.42 8.34 14.22
CA ILE A 400 20.30 7.51 14.68
C ILE A 400 19.61 8.19 15.84
N ARG A 401 18.28 8.35 15.72
CA ARG A 401 17.41 8.84 16.77
C ARG A 401 16.61 7.69 17.36
N THR A 402 16.62 7.57 18.68
CA THR A 402 15.80 6.61 19.43
C THR A 402 14.76 7.37 20.25
N TYR A 403 13.52 6.95 20.11
CA TYR A 403 12.40 7.42 20.89
C TYR A 403 12.07 6.39 21.97
N ASP A 404 11.92 6.86 23.19
CA ASP A 404 11.57 6.11 24.38
C ASP A 404 10.28 6.68 24.99
N PRO A 405 9.13 6.23 24.51
CA PRO A 405 7.84 6.79 24.95
C PRO A 405 7.49 6.46 26.40
N GLY A 406 8.05 5.39 26.94
CA GLY A 406 7.84 4.98 28.33
C GLY A 406 8.89 5.53 29.31
N LEU A 407 9.81 6.39 28.86
CA LEU A 407 10.91 6.94 29.68
C LEU A 407 11.73 5.82 30.37
N ARG A 408 11.91 4.69 29.69
CA ARG A 408 12.58 3.49 30.21
C ARG A 408 14.10 3.59 30.24
N LEU A 409 14.65 4.52 29.42
CA LEU A 409 16.09 4.78 29.39
C LEU A 409 16.42 5.87 30.41
N PRO A 410 17.36 5.64 31.33
CA PRO A 410 17.79 6.65 32.25
C PRO A 410 18.39 7.86 31.53
N VAL A 411 18.36 9.03 32.19
CA VAL A 411 19.01 10.24 31.71
C VAL A 411 20.54 10.00 31.66
N GLY A 412 21.13 10.27 30.49
CA GLY A 412 22.57 10.11 30.25
C GLY A 412 22.91 9.24 29.05
N PRO A 413 24.20 9.25 28.60
CA PRO A 413 24.62 8.50 27.44
C PRO A 413 24.46 6.97 27.62
N ARG A 414 24.01 6.28 26.60
CA ARG A 414 23.77 4.83 26.60
C ARG A 414 24.52 4.14 25.47
N ARG A 415 25.00 2.93 25.73
CA ARG A 415 25.54 2.06 24.69
C ARG A 415 24.42 1.52 23.81
N ALA A 416 24.60 1.69 22.51
CA ALA A 416 23.78 1.07 21.49
C ALA A 416 24.65 0.25 20.54
N THR A 417 24.08 -0.76 19.93
CA THR A 417 24.76 -1.58 18.94
C THR A 417 23.89 -1.71 17.71
N LEU A 418 24.38 -1.22 16.59
CA LEU A 418 23.77 -1.46 15.28
C LEU A 418 24.20 -2.87 14.83
N LEU A 419 23.21 -3.68 14.46
CA LEU A 419 23.39 -5.07 14.04
C LEU A 419 23.02 -5.19 12.57
N ILE A 420 23.99 -5.57 11.74
CA ILE A 420 23.75 -5.91 10.34
C ILE A 420 24.28 -7.32 10.13
N ALA A 421 23.46 -8.22 9.62
CA ALA A 421 23.80 -9.62 9.47
C ALA A 421 23.74 -10.10 8.01
N PRO A 422 24.64 -9.64 7.13
CA PRO A 422 24.70 -10.10 5.76
C PRO A 422 25.23 -11.54 5.71
N GLY A 423 24.45 -12.46 5.09
CA GLY A 423 24.93 -13.80 4.75
C GLY A 423 25.46 -14.68 5.89
N GLY A 424 24.99 -14.46 7.15
CA GLY A 424 25.46 -15.22 8.32
C GLY A 424 26.60 -14.54 9.09
N HIS A 425 27.27 -13.56 8.52
CA HIS A 425 28.22 -12.73 9.25
C HIS A 425 27.49 -11.58 9.95
N ARG A 426 27.96 -11.24 11.15
CA ARG A 426 27.37 -10.17 11.96
C ARG A 426 28.32 -8.99 12.02
N LEU A 427 27.92 -7.87 11.45
CA LEU A 427 28.58 -6.59 11.65
C LEU A 427 27.95 -5.94 12.88
N HIS A 428 28.74 -5.67 13.90
CA HIS A 428 28.32 -4.98 15.11
C HIS A 428 29.01 -3.63 15.17
N VAL A 429 28.23 -2.56 15.14
CA VAL A 429 28.75 -1.20 15.29
C VAL A 429 28.29 -0.66 16.63
N HIS A 430 29.23 -0.46 17.54
CA HIS A 430 28.96 0.10 18.87
C HIS A 430 29.07 1.62 18.83
N PHE A 431 28.07 2.29 19.39
CA PHE A 431 28.09 3.74 19.51
C PHE A 431 27.35 4.19 20.79
N ARG A 432 27.33 5.50 21.03
CA ARG A 432 26.63 6.07 22.19
C ARG A 432 25.39 6.83 21.72
N LEU A 433 24.28 6.61 22.41
CA LEU A 433 23.08 7.44 22.33
C LEU A 433 23.13 8.44 23.49
N SER A 434 23.04 9.72 23.17
CA SER A 434 23.01 10.82 24.13
C SER A 434 21.60 11.41 24.21
N PRO A 435 21.11 11.80 25.37
CA PRO A 435 19.79 12.41 25.51
C PRO A 435 19.77 13.80 24.82
N VAL A 436 18.77 14.05 24.01
CA VAL A 436 18.47 15.35 23.38
C VAL A 436 17.41 16.08 24.17
N ARG A 437 16.39 15.34 24.61
CA ARG A 437 15.31 15.77 25.51
C ARG A 437 14.68 14.51 26.14
N PRO A 438 13.81 14.64 27.16
CA PRO A 438 13.17 13.49 27.78
C PRO A 438 12.55 12.54 26.73
N GLY A 439 12.89 11.25 26.79
CA GLY A 439 12.41 10.22 25.88
C GLY A 439 12.98 10.28 24.45
N ILE A 440 13.96 11.14 24.17
CA ILE A 440 14.61 11.22 22.84
C ILE A 440 16.12 11.21 22.99
N PHE A 441 16.74 10.27 22.30
CA PHE A 441 18.20 10.07 22.28
C PHE A 441 18.71 10.11 20.85
N GLU A 442 19.91 10.66 20.65
CA GLU A 442 20.61 10.63 19.35
C GLU A 442 22.02 10.08 19.49
N GLY A 443 22.51 9.45 18.45
CA GLY A 443 23.87 8.95 18.39
C GLY A 443 24.37 8.78 16.95
N HIS A 444 25.70 8.77 16.82
CA HIS A 444 26.39 8.64 15.54
C HIS A 444 26.98 7.24 15.42
N ALA A 445 26.62 6.54 14.36
CA ALA A 445 27.16 5.22 14.02
C ALA A 445 27.95 5.32 12.73
N HIS A 446 29.24 4.97 12.79
CA HIS A 446 30.12 4.89 11.63
C HIS A 446 30.18 3.43 11.15
N LEU A 447 29.79 3.18 9.90
CA LEU A 447 29.82 1.86 9.27
C LEU A 447 30.99 1.83 8.26
N ASP A 448 32.05 1.11 8.58
CA ASP A 448 33.06 0.76 7.58
C ASP A 448 32.67 -0.55 6.89
N LEU A 449 32.08 -0.41 5.70
CA LEU A 449 31.66 -1.53 4.88
C LEU A 449 32.82 -2.20 4.14
N GLY A 450 33.98 -1.53 4.05
CA GLY A 450 35.20 -2.07 3.45
C GLY A 450 35.80 -3.21 4.27
N THR A 451 35.59 -3.17 5.60
CA THR A 451 36.04 -4.24 6.53
C THR A 451 34.99 -5.33 6.73
N ALA A 452 33.77 -5.16 6.19
CA ALA A 452 32.72 -6.16 6.30
C ALA A 452 33.12 -7.43 5.54
N ARG A 453 33.36 -8.52 6.26
CA ARG A 453 33.54 -9.86 5.65
C ARG A 453 32.18 -10.32 5.13
N LEU A 454 31.88 -10.01 3.87
CA LEU A 454 30.71 -10.55 3.18
C LEU A 454 30.99 -12.01 2.78
N PRO A 455 29.96 -12.85 2.66
CA PRO A 455 30.16 -14.25 2.29
C PRO A 455 30.92 -14.35 0.95
N LEU A 456 32.01 -15.11 0.95
CA LEU A 456 32.90 -15.29 -0.22
C LEU A 456 32.24 -15.99 -1.41
N HIS A 457 31.01 -16.45 -1.31
CA HIS A 457 30.32 -17.21 -2.33
C HIS A 457 29.09 -16.44 -2.80
N GLY A 458 29.20 -15.80 -3.95
CA GLY A 458 28.24 -15.42 -4.99
C GLY A 458 26.76 -15.23 -4.71
N PHE A 459 26.33 -14.97 -3.46
CA PHE A 459 24.94 -14.82 -3.13
C PHE A 459 24.53 -13.35 -2.97
N ALA A 460 23.54 -12.94 -3.76
CA ALA A 460 22.78 -11.71 -3.50
C ALA A 460 21.90 -11.87 -2.25
N GLY A 461 21.72 -10.80 -1.48
CA GLY A 461 20.86 -10.86 -0.31
C GLY A 461 20.37 -9.50 0.17
N ILE A 462 19.35 -9.53 1.02
CA ILE A 462 18.76 -8.35 1.67
C ILE A 462 18.63 -8.63 3.16
N ARG A 463 18.97 -7.63 4.00
CA ARG A 463 18.77 -7.67 5.45
C ARG A 463 18.30 -6.32 5.97
N HIS A 464 17.58 -6.39 7.08
CA HIS A 464 17.15 -5.20 7.82
C HIS A 464 18.07 -4.99 9.02
N PRO A 465 18.75 -3.84 9.12
CA PRO A 465 19.51 -3.48 10.29
C PRO A 465 18.63 -3.40 11.54
N LEU A 466 19.17 -3.87 12.65
CA LEU A 466 18.53 -3.82 13.95
C LEU A 466 19.35 -2.96 14.91
N LEU A 467 18.69 -2.25 15.80
CA LEU A 467 19.34 -1.56 16.91
C LEU A 467 19.10 -2.33 18.21
N ARG A 468 20.20 -2.66 18.89
CA ARG A 468 20.16 -3.25 20.23
C ARG A 468 20.49 -2.21 21.27
N LEU A 469 19.60 -2.08 22.25
CA LEU A 469 19.80 -1.32 23.49
C LEU A 469 20.06 -2.28 24.64
N GLN A 470 20.93 -1.88 25.59
CA GLN A 470 21.21 -2.64 26.79
C GLN A 470 21.01 -1.76 28.04
N HIS A 471 20.33 -2.30 29.04
CA HIS A 471 20.11 -1.66 30.32
C HIS A 471 19.99 -2.72 31.43
N GLN A 472 20.78 -2.59 32.49
CA GLN A 472 20.79 -3.47 33.69
C GLN A 472 20.80 -4.97 33.35
N GLY A 473 21.66 -5.39 32.41
CA GLY A 473 21.75 -6.78 31.96
C GLY A 473 20.64 -7.24 30.99
N LEU A 474 19.60 -6.45 30.82
CA LEU A 474 18.52 -6.71 29.86
C LEU A 474 18.84 -6.10 28.49
N SER A 475 18.31 -6.69 27.43
CA SER A 475 18.47 -6.15 26.06
C SER A 475 17.13 -6.05 25.33
N HIS A 476 16.96 -4.95 24.63
CA HIS A 476 15.91 -4.75 23.64
C HIS A 476 16.54 -4.74 22.25
N THR A 477 15.84 -5.25 21.22
CA THR A 477 16.30 -5.19 19.82
C THR A 477 15.13 -4.81 18.94
N GLY A 478 15.26 -3.67 18.26
CA GLY A 478 14.23 -3.11 17.37
C GLY A 478 14.75 -2.88 15.96
N LEU A 479 13.83 -2.74 15.01
CA LEU A 479 14.15 -2.40 13.63
C LEU A 479 14.62 -0.95 13.50
N LEU A 480 15.58 -0.71 12.60
CA LEU A 480 15.99 0.64 12.22
C LEU A 480 15.17 1.09 11.01
N LEU A 481 14.48 2.21 11.18
CA LEU A 481 13.59 2.79 10.18
C LEU A 481 14.30 3.92 9.42
N ALA A 482 14.01 4.03 8.13
CA ALA A 482 14.49 5.11 7.27
C ALA A 482 13.34 6.05 6.89
N PRO A 483 13.56 7.36 6.72
CA PRO A 483 12.56 8.30 6.19
C PRO A 483 12.32 8.04 4.69
N LEU A 484 11.16 8.50 4.18
CA LEU A 484 10.79 8.37 2.76
C LEU A 484 11.77 9.03 1.79
N THR A 485 12.36 10.15 2.20
CA THR A 485 13.30 10.95 1.40
C THR A 485 14.73 10.46 1.52
N PHE A 486 14.94 9.27 2.01
CA PHE A 486 16.25 8.69 2.20
C PHE A 486 16.92 8.40 0.85
N PRO A 487 18.13 8.91 0.59
CA PRO A 487 18.83 8.62 -0.65
C PRO A 487 19.27 7.15 -0.68
N THR A 488 19.12 6.51 -1.84
CA THR A 488 19.76 5.22 -2.06
C THR A 488 21.27 5.43 -2.15
N LEU A 489 22.00 4.78 -1.26
CA LEU A 489 23.46 4.82 -1.26
C LEU A 489 24.02 3.50 -1.79
N THR A 490 24.77 3.57 -2.88
CA THR A 490 25.46 2.40 -3.42
C THR A 490 26.97 2.60 -3.26
N THR A 491 27.65 1.60 -2.71
CA THR A 491 29.10 1.55 -2.61
C THR A 491 29.63 0.21 -3.09
N ARG A 492 30.87 0.21 -3.60
CA ARG A 492 31.54 -1.01 -4.05
C ARG A 492 32.51 -1.48 -2.95
N VAL A 493 32.36 -2.72 -2.54
CA VAL A 493 33.34 -3.44 -1.72
C VAL A 493 34.03 -4.49 -2.60
N PRO A 494 35.16 -5.08 -2.21
CA PRO A 494 36.01 -5.89 -3.11
C PRO A 494 35.27 -6.99 -3.89
N SER A 495 34.24 -7.58 -3.32
CA SER A 495 33.50 -8.69 -3.94
C SER A 495 32.03 -8.40 -4.28
N HIS A 496 31.47 -7.26 -3.84
CA HIS A 496 30.04 -6.98 -3.95
C HIS A 496 29.76 -5.48 -4.16
N HIS A 497 28.60 -5.20 -4.77
CA HIS A 497 27.93 -3.92 -4.64
C HIS A 497 27.00 -3.94 -3.43
N LEU A 498 27.14 -2.96 -2.56
CA LEU A 498 26.27 -2.74 -1.41
C LEU A 498 25.34 -1.57 -1.67
N THR A 499 24.06 -1.77 -1.50
CA THR A 499 23.03 -0.73 -1.59
C THR A 499 22.32 -0.61 -0.26
N VAL A 500 22.25 0.60 0.27
CA VAL A 500 21.49 0.94 1.47
C VAL A 500 20.31 1.80 1.04
N GLU A 501 19.10 1.32 1.27
CA GLU A 501 17.86 1.94 0.79
C GLU A 501 16.68 1.65 1.73
N PRO A 502 15.60 2.47 1.71
CA PRO A 502 14.36 2.13 2.41
C PRO A 502 13.64 0.96 1.73
N GLU A 503 12.97 0.11 2.51
CA GLU A 503 12.08 -0.92 1.98
C GLU A 503 10.71 -0.33 1.70
N GLY A 504 10.29 -0.26 0.43
CA GLY A 504 8.91 0.07 0.04
C GLY A 504 8.57 1.55 -0.04
N HIS A 505 7.26 1.86 0.00
CA HIS A 505 6.66 3.15 -0.31
C HIS A 505 6.22 3.96 0.92
N GLY A 506 6.95 3.94 1.97
CA GLY A 506 6.63 4.65 3.19
C GLY A 506 7.84 4.78 4.08
N PRO A 507 7.71 5.33 5.31
CA PRO A 507 8.75 5.20 6.32
C PRO A 507 8.99 3.71 6.50
N GLY A 508 9.91 3.21 5.71
CA GLY A 508 10.18 1.80 5.53
C GLY A 508 11.25 1.35 6.49
N ARG A 509 11.37 0.05 6.61
CA ARG A 509 12.55 -0.55 7.21
C ARG A 509 13.75 -0.17 6.35
N LEU A 510 14.87 0.15 6.97
CA LEU A 510 16.12 0.22 6.24
C LEU A 510 16.49 -1.17 5.75
N GLN A 511 16.87 -1.29 4.49
CA GLN A 511 17.43 -2.52 3.95
C GLN A 511 18.85 -2.31 3.46
N VAL A 512 19.71 -3.29 3.69
CA VAL A 512 21.03 -3.39 3.08
C VAL A 512 20.99 -4.56 2.10
N ARG A 513 21.20 -4.24 0.83
CA ARG A 513 21.27 -5.22 -0.26
C ARG A 513 22.72 -5.38 -0.69
N TRP A 514 23.12 -6.58 -1.02
CA TRP A 514 24.43 -6.84 -1.62
C TRP A 514 24.29 -7.75 -2.85
N GLU A 515 25.07 -7.43 -3.89
CA GLU A 515 25.10 -8.15 -5.15
C GLU A 515 26.57 -8.41 -5.54
N PRO A 516 26.95 -9.65 -5.97
CA PRO A 516 28.30 -9.96 -6.38
C PRO A 516 28.74 -9.12 -7.59
N VAL A 517 30.00 -8.67 -7.60
CA VAL A 517 30.60 -7.99 -8.75
C VAL A 517 30.99 -9.02 -9.81
N GLY A 518 30.57 -8.82 -11.05
CA GLY A 518 31.00 -9.62 -12.21
C GLY A 518 30.16 -10.87 -12.54
N VAL A 519 29.04 -11.08 -11.86
CA VAL A 519 28.09 -12.15 -12.25
C VAL A 519 26.91 -11.50 -12.97
N THR A 520 26.76 -11.78 -14.25
CA THR A 520 25.59 -11.34 -15.01
C THR A 520 24.33 -11.96 -14.41
N ALA A 521 23.34 -11.15 -14.14
CA ALA A 521 22.08 -11.49 -13.43
C ALA A 521 21.28 -12.67 -14.02
N LYS A 522 21.69 -13.19 -15.17
CA LYS A 522 21.01 -14.30 -15.86
C LYS A 522 21.27 -15.69 -15.26
N LEU A 523 22.35 -15.90 -14.51
CA LEU A 523 22.75 -17.24 -14.03
C LEU A 523 22.26 -17.59 -12.61
N ILE A 524 21.78 -16.62 -11.82
CA ILE A 524 21.46 -16.85 -10.39
C ILE A 524 19.97 -17.12 -10.14
N ARG A 525 19.08 -16.81 -11.07
CA ARG A 525 17.61 -16.93 -10.87
C ARG A 525 17.04 -18.34 -10.62
N PRO A 526 17.57 -19.47 -11.11
CA PRO A 526 16.96 -20.78 -10.85
C PRO A 526 17.35 -21.45 -9.53
N THR A 527 18.53 -21.19 -8.97
CA THR A 527 19.10 -21.99 -7.87
C THR A 527 18.61 -21.61 -6.48
N VAL A 528 18.22 -20.35 -6.28
CA VAL A 528 17.75 -19.84 -4.96
C VAL A 528 16.38 -20.41 -4.56
N ARG A 529 15.59 -20.90 -5.53
CA ARG A 529 14.25 -21.44 -5.26
C ARG A 529 14.24 -22.82 -4.59
N ARG A 530 15.35 -23.59 -4.63
CA ARG A 530 15.36 -24.97 -4.14
C ARG A 530 15.95 -25.19 -2.73
N MET A 531 16.72 -24.24 -2.20
CA MET A 531 17.40 -24.43 -0.90
C MET A 531 16.77 -23.75 0.33
N ALA A 532 15.68 -23.00 0.18
CA ALA A 532 15.05 -22.26 1.27
C ALA A 532 13.80 -22.94 1.84
N ARG A 533 13.93 -24.21 2.25
CA ARG A 533 12.95 -24.90 3.14
C ARG A 533 13.67 -26.02 3.91
N PRO A 534 13.40 -26.30 5.21
CA PRO A 534 12.29 -25.92 6.11
C PRO A 534 12.67 -25.51 7.54
N ARG A 535 13.60 -24.60 7.81
CA ARG A 535 13.94 -24.23 9.23
C ARG A 535 13.41 -22.85 9.70
N VAL A 536 12.85 -22.04 8.81
CA VAL A 536 12.39 -20.67 9.15
C VAL A 536 10.96 -20.62 9.69
N LYS A 537 10.15 -21.67 9.48
CA LYS A 537 8.75 -21.69 9.95
C LYS A 537 8.55 -21.68 11.48
N ARG A 538 9.57 -22.03 12.26
CA ARG A 538 9.44 -22.10 13.73
C ARG A 538 9.70 -20.75 14.41
N ALA A 539 10.56 -19.92 13.85
CA ALA A 539 10.83 -18.57 14.39
C ALA A 539 9.76 -17.55 14.04
N ALA A 540 9.15 -17.66 12.85
CA ALA A 540 8.07 -16.76 12.42
C ALA A 540 6.75 -16.99 13.19
N ARG A 541 6.50 -18.21 13.69
CA ARG A 541 5.31 -18.51 14.51
C ARG A 541 5.42 -17.98 15.94
N LEU A 542 6.63 -17.86 16.49
CA LEU A 542 6.84 -17.26 17.82
C LEU A 542 6.71 -15.73 17.84
N VAL A 543 6.92 -15.06 16.70
CA VAL A 543 6.73 -13.61 16.59
C VAL A 543 5.27 -13.27 16.27
N ALA A 544 4.56 -14.13 15.54
CA ALA A 544 3.15 -13.91 15.21
C ALA A 544 2.21 -14.16 16.40
N SER A 545 2.57 -15.02 17.37
CA SER A 545 1.76 -15.25 18.59
C SER A 545 1.95 -14.19 19.67
N ALA A 546 2.88 -13.25 19.49
CA ALA A 546 3.10 -12.11 20.40
C ALA A 546 2.47 -10.80 19.90
N LEU A 547 1.74 -10.85 18.77
CA LEU A 547 1.11 -9.69 18.11
C LEU A 547 -0.43 -9.80 17.99
N ASN A 548 -1.02 -10.82 18.64
CA ASN A 548 -2.48 -10.87 18.89
C ASN A 548 -2.79 -10.39 20.30
#